data_b21bacb31e46dc76acd63f9259c10af8
#
_entry.id   b21bacb31e46dc76acd63f9259c10af8
#
_cell.length_a   1.000
_cell.length_b   1.000
_cell.length_c   1.000
_cell.angle_alpha   90.00
_cell.angle_beta   90.00
_cell.angle_gamma   90.00
#
_symmetry.space_group_name_H-M   'P 1'
#
loop_
_entity.id
_entity.type
_entity.pdbx_description
1 polymer ?
#
loop_
_entity_poly.entity_id
_entity_poly.type
_entity_poly.pdbx_seq_one_letter_code
_entity_poly.pdbx_strand_id
1 'polypeptide(L)'
;MSIMSQFTKKLDSLKFGRLYGEDFFLTWEKSADEIAAVFTVADALRSLRENNISAKVFRSGLGISIFRDNSTRTRFSFASACNLLGLAVQDLDEGKSQIAHGETVRETANMVSFMADVIGIRDDMYIGKGNAYMHAVADAVKEGNRDGVLEQRPTIVNLQCDIDHPTQIMADMDHVIHHFGGVENLRGKKIAMTWAYSPSYGKPLSVPQGVVGLATRFGMEVALAHPEGYEIMEDVEKLGRENAAAYGGKFSTSASMEEAFAGADIVYPKSWAPFRAMERRTELYGNNDFDGIKALEKELLAQNGSHKDWECSEDLMKTTKDGKALYLHCLPADISSLSCKEGEVAAPVFDRYRVSLYKQASYKPYIIAAMIFLSKFREPQKLLSELERKNRARAAL
;
A
#
# COMPACT_ATOMS: atom_id res chain seq x y z
N MET A 1 -4.27 32.38 -10.35
CA MET A 1 -4.30 31.94 -8.94
C MET A 1 -3.18 30.92 -8.73
N SER A 2 -2.52 30.93 -7.55
CA SER A 2 -1.51 29.92 -7.23
C SER A 2 -2.13 28.54 -7.16
N ILE A 3 -1.56 27.58 -7.90
CA ILE A 3 -2.00 26.18 -7.93
C ILE A 3 -1.74 25.51 -6.58
N MET A 4 -0.65 25.91 -5.91
CA MET A 4 -0.24 25.33 -4.63
C MET A 4 -1.00 25.91 -3.42
N SER A 5 -1.66 27.06 -3.56
CA SER A 5 -2.30 27.76 -2.43
C SER A 5 -3.33 26.90 -1.67
N GLN A 6 -4.11 26.07 -2.35
CA GLN A 6 -5.08 25.20 -1.68
C GLN A 6 -4.40 24.08 -0.86
N PHE A 7 -3.32 23.51 -1.38
CA PHE A 7 -2.59 22.44 -0.71
C PHE A 7 -1.82 22.97 0.52
N THR A 8 -1.15 24.10 0.37
CA THR A 8 -0.40 24.70 1.47
C THR A 8 -1.30 25.14 2.61
N LYS A 9 -2.46 25.76 2.32
CA LYS A 9 -3.47 26.11 3.33
C LYS A 9 -4.01 24.86 4.06
N LYS A 10 -4.24 23.76 3.34
CA LYS A 10 -4.68 22.51 3.95
C LYS A 10 -3.58 21.95 4.86
N LEU A 11 -2.32 21.93 4.41
CA LEU A 11 -1.18 21.50 5.24
C LEU A 11 -1.02 22.37 6.50
N ASP A 12 -1.22 23.69 6.43
CA ASP A 12 -1.14 24.58 7.59
C ASP A 12 -2.18 24.25 8.66
N SER A 13 -3.28 23.61 8.31
CA SER A 13 -4.33 23.18 9.26
C SER A 13 -4.09 21.83 9.90
N LEU A 14 -3.07 21.07 9.48
CA LEU A 14 -2.82 19.69 9.91
C LEU A 14 -1.63 19.60 10.88
N LYS A 15 -1.68 18.62 11.78
CA LYS A 15 -0.60 18.32 12.75
C LYS A 15 0.18 17.08 12.28
N PHE A 16 1.17 17.27 11.43
CA PHE A 16 1.96 16.18 10.83
C PHE A 16 3.47 16.29 11.08
N GLY A 17 3.91 17.18 11.96
CA GLY A 17 5.34 17.42 12.24
C GLY A 17 6.14 16.18 12.66
N ARG A 18 5.47 15.15 13.16
CA ARG A 18 6.08 13.85 13.49
C ARG A 18 6.52 13.05 12.28
N LEU A 19 6.06 13.36 11.05
CA LEU A 19 6.54 12.67 9.85
C LEU A 19 7.98 13.03 9.49
N TYR A 20 8.43 14.24 9.87
CA TYR A 20 9.78 14.68 9.56
C TYR A 20 10.84 13.90 10.33
N GLY A 21 11.78 13.30 9.60
CA GLY A 21 12.85 12.47 10.16
C GLY A 21 12.42 11.04 10.54
N GLU A 22 11.15 10.68 10.35
CA GLU A 22 10.61 9.37 10.70
C GLU A 22 10.39 8.48 9.49
N ASP A 23 10.27 7.19 9.76
CA ASP A 23 9.95 6.15 8.79
C ASP A 23 8.45 6.02 8.57
N PHE A 24 8.06 5.40 7.46
CA PHE A 24 6.68 5.08 7.18
C PHE A 24 6.49 3.55 7.09
N PHE A 25 6.04 2.92 8.19
CA PHE A 25 5.83 1.46 8.22
C PHE A 25 4.37 1.08 8.04
N LEU A 26 3.50 1.35 9.01
CA LEU A 26 2.10 0.92 8.96
C LEU A 26 1.16 2.12 8.89
N THR A 27 0.08 1.99 8.11
CA THR A 27 -0.91 3.07 7.97
C THR A 27 -1.56 3.41 9.29
N TRP A 28 -1.83 2.43 10.15
CA TRP A 28 -2.49 2.64 11.45
C TRP A 28 -1.60 3.19 12.55
N GLU A 29 -0.29 3.26 12.36
CA GLU A 29 0.63 3.98 13.26
C GLU A 29 0.60 5.49 13.06
N LYS A 30 0.07 5.96 11.94
CA LYS A 30 0.01 7.37 11.60
C LYS A 30 -1.32 7.99 12.04
N SER A 31 -1.29 9.22 12.53
CA SER A 31 -2.50 9.97 12.89
C SER A 31 -3.34 10.31 11.65
N ALA A 32 -4.60 10.73 11.86
CA ALA A 32 -5.45 11.17 10.76
C ALA A 32 -4.86 12.37 10.01
N ASP A 33 -4.25 13.32 10.73
CA ASP A 33 -3.60 14.49 10.15
C ASP A 33 -2.36 14.11 9.33
N GLU A 34 -1.56 13.13 9.80
CA GLU A 34 -0.39 12.62 9.07
C GLU A 34 -0.81 11.93 7.77
N ILE A 35 -1.87 11.12 7.79
CA ILE A 35 -2.46 10.50 6.59
C ILE A 35 -3.00 11.58 5.63
N ALA A 36 -3.72 12.59 6.15
CA ALA A 36 -4.25 13.69 5.35
C ALA A 36 -3.11 14.53 4.73
N ALA A 37 -1.99 14.70 5.42
CA ALA A 37 -0.82 15.40 4.90
C ALA A 37 -0.20 14.64 3.71
N VAL A 38 -0.11 13.30 3.79
CA VAL A 38 0.39 12.48 2.67
C VAL A 38 -0.48 12.63 1.44
N PHE A 39 -1.82 12.53 1.55
CA PHE A 39 -2.72 12.76 0.42
C PHE A 39 -2.58 14.19 -0.14
N THR A 40 -2.50 15.18 0.74
CA THR A 40 -2.38 16.58 0.31
C THR A 40 -1.09 16.85 -0.48
N VAL A 41 0.03 16.28 -0.02
CA VAL A 41 1.32 16.41 -0.73
C VAL A 41 1.31 15.57 -2.03
N ALA A 42 0.71 14.38 -2.03
CA ALA A 42 0.58 13.55 -3.24
C ALA A 42 -0.18 14.31 -4.35
N ASP A 43 -1.31 14.92 -4.01
CA ASP A 43 -2.10 15.74 -4.91
C ASP A 43 -1.35 16.99 -5.39
N ALA A 44 -0.61 17.64 -4.49
CA ALA A 44 0.21 18.80 -4.86
C ALA A 44 1.30 18.40 -5.87
N LEU A 45 2.03 17.32 -5.63
CA LEU A 45 3.07 16.81 -6.54
C LEU A 45 2.48 16.37 -7.90
N ARG A 46 1.30 15.76 -7.87
CA ARG A 46 0.55 15.42 -9.08
C ARG A 46 0.16 16.66 -9.87
N SER A 47 -0.39 17.68 -9.18
CA SER A 47 -0.78 18.96 -9.80
C SER A 47 0.42 19.68 -10.43
N LEU A 48 1.58 19.70 -9.76
CA LEU A 48 2.82 20.24 -10.37
C LEU A 48 3.14 19.55 -11.69
N ARG A 49 3.10 18.21 -11.72
CA ARG A 49 3.38 17.43 -12.93
C ARG A 49 2.38 17.68 -14.04
N GLU A 50 1.08 17.76 -13.73
CA GLU A 50 0.01 18.03 -14.68
C GLU A 50 0.16 19.43 -15.32
N ASN A 51 0.73 20.39 -14.60
CA ASN A 51 1.05 21.72 -15.08
C ASN A 51 2.47 21.84 -15.65
N ASN A 52 3.14 20.73 -15.94
CA ASN A 52 4.51 20.67 -16.45
C ASN A 52 5.56 21.36 -15.56
N ILE A 53 5.31 21.48 -14.25
CA ILE A 53 6.24 22.04 -13.29
C ILE A 53 7.07 20.92 -12.67
N SER A 54 8.38 21.10 -12.61
CA SER A 54 9.29 20.14 -12.00
C SER A 54 9.11 20.09 -10.47
N ALA A 55 8.87 18.90 -9.94
CA ALA A 55 8.78 18.63 -8.51
C ALA A 55 10.14 18.23 -7.88
N LYS A 56 11.24 18.41 -8.61
CA LYS A 56 12.59 18.05 -8.12
C LYS A 56 13.02 18.94 -6.97
N VAL A 57 13.06 18.38 -5.76
CA VAL A 57 13.56 18.99 -4.53
C VAL A 57 14.98 18.55 -4.22
N PHE A 58 15.40 17.38 -4.69
CA PHE A 58 16.77 16.91 -4.65
C PHE A 58 17.50 17.30 -5.94
N ARG A 59 18.74 17.79 -5.79
CA ARG A 59 19.63 18.06 -6.94
C ARG A 59 20.45 16.83 -7.31
N SER A 60 20.70 15.97 -6.33
CA SER A 60 21.39 14.68 -6.42
C SER A 60 20.91 13.80 -5.27
N GLY A 61 21.30 12.53 -5.26
CA GLY A 61 20.97 11.60 -4.20
C GLY A 61 20.47 10.28 -4.75
N LEU A 62 20.32 9.31 -3.86
CA LEU A 62 19.99 7.94 -4.21
C LEU A 62 18.82 7.41 -3.39
N GLY A 63 17.85 6.81 -4.07
CA GLY A 63 16.88 5.91 -3.49
C GLY A 63 17.30 4.47 -3.73
N ILE A 64 17.32 3.65 -2.68
CA ILE A 64 17.60 2.22 -2.79
C ILE A 64 16.30 1.46 -2.56
N SER A 65 16.00 0.48 -3.43
CA SER A 65 14.89 -0.45 -3.22
C SER A 65 15.39 -1.86 -2.91
N ILE A 66 14.73 -2.51 -1.94
CA ILE A 66 14.97 -3.89 -1.55
C ILE A 66 13.67 -4.66 -1.76
N PHE A 67 13.70 -5.64 -2.66
CA PHE A 67 12.53 -6.45 -2.96
C PHE A 67 12.84 -7.93 -2.72
N ARG A 68 12.25 -8.48 -1.66
CA ARG A 68 12.35 -9.90 -1.32
C ARG A 68 11.27 -10.75 -1.99
N ASP A 69 10.29 -10.09 -2.61
CA ASP A 69 9.29 -10.73 -3.47
C ASP A 69 9.12 -9.98 -4.79
N ASN A 70 8.62 -10.70 -5.81
CA ASN A 70 8.46 -10.17 -7.15
C ASN A 70 7.40 -9.06 -7.20
N SER A 71 7.74 -7.93 -7.81
CA SER A 71 6.81 -6.84 -8.05
C SER A 71 7.22 -5.97 -9.22
N THR A 72 6.37 -5.83 -10.21
CA THR A 72 6.59 -4.90 -11.33
C THR A 72 6.13 -3.49 -10.95
N ARG A 73 4.87 -3.33 -10.54
CA ARG A 73 4.28 -2.00 -10.29
C ARG A 73 4.93 -1.26 -9.13
N THR A 74 5.17 -1.93 -8.02
CA THR A 74 5.76 -1.26 -6.84
C THR A 74 7.21 -0.84 -7.10
N ARG A 75 8.00 -1.66 -7.82
CA ARG A 75 9.35 -1.26 -8.27
C ARG A 75 9.32 0.01 -9.08
N PHE A 76 8.51 0.04 -10.15
CA PHE A 76 8.42 1.22 -11.00
C PHE A 76 7.75 2.41 -10.33
N SER A 77 6.82 2.18 -9.39
CA SER A 77 6.22 3.27 -8.61
C SER A 77 7.24 3.93 -7.68
N PHE A 78 8.08 3.15 -7.00
CA PHE A 78 9.16 3.68 -6.18
C PHE A 78 10.20 4.44 -7.03
N ALA A 79 10.65 3.84 -8.13
CA ALA A 79 11.57 4.48 -9.05
C ALA A 79 11.00 5.79 -9.63
N SER A 80 9.72 5.79 -10.00
CA SER A 80 9.03 6.99 -10.48
C SER A 80 8.91 8.07 -9.40
N ALA A 81 8.63 7.70 -8.15
CA ALA A 81 8.55 8.62 -7.03
C ALA A 81 9.91 9.28 -6.73
N CYS A 82 10.97 8.50 -6.65
CA CYS A 82 12.33 8.99 -6.47
C CYS A 82 12.73 9.93 -7.60
N ASN A 83 12.52 9.53 -8.85
CA ASN A 83 12.85 10.36 -10.01
C ASN A 83 12.03 11.66 -10.06
N LEU A 84 10.75 11.62 -9.68
CA LEU A 84 9.89 12.79 -9.57
C LEU A 84 10.50 13.83 -8.62
N LEU A 85 11.05 13.38 -7.50
CA LEU A 85 11.68 14.22 -6.49
C LEU A 85 13.15 14.60 -6.83
N GLY A 86 13.79 13.95 -7.80
CA GLY A 86 15.15 14.25 -8.25
C GLY A 86 16.23 13.27 -7.77
N LEU A 87 15.84 12.15 -7.16
CA LEU A 87 16.74 11.07 -6.75
C LEU A 87 16.98 10.09 -7.92
N ALA A 88 18.21 9.58 -8.02
CA ALA A 88 18.50 8.36 -8.79
C ALA A 88 17.95 7.13 -8.04
N VAL A 89 17.87 5.98 -8.70
CA VAL A 89 17.40 4.73 -8.09
C VAL A 89 18.34 3.59 -8.37
N GLN A 90 18.64 2.82 -7.32
CA GLN A 90 19.34 1.54 -7.41
C GLN A 90 18.52 0.47 -6.70
N ASP A 91 18.29 -0.63 -7.39
CA ASP A 91 17.67 -1.81 -6.81
C ASP A 91 18.74 -2.73 -6.21
N LEU A 92 18.56 -3.11 -4.95
CA LEU A 92 19.44 -4.05 -4.26
C LEU A 92 18.91 -5.47 -4.46
N ASP A 93 19.64 -6.25 -5.22
CA ASP A 93 19.44 -7.68 -5.39
C ASP A 93 20.26 -8.41 -4.30
N GLU A 94 19.58 -8.91 -3.27
CA GLU A 94 20.24 -9.61 -2.15
C GLU A 94 21.02 -10.84 -2.64
N GLY A 95 20.56 -11.54 -3.68
CA GLY A 95 21.25 -12.69 -4.27
C GLY A 95 22.56 -12.35 -4.97
N LYS A 96 22.77 -11.07 -5.29
CA LYS A 96 24.01 -10.55 -5.92
C LYS A 96 24.80 -9.63 -4.98
N SER A 97 24.46 -9.61 -3.71
CA SER A 97 25.11 -8.79 -2.68
C SER A 97 25.86 -9.67 -1.67
N GLN A 98 26.62 -9.06 -0.76
CA GLN A 98 27.32 -9.77 0.31
C GLN A 98 26.34 -10.39 1.33
N ILE A 99 25.07 -10.03 1.31
CA ILE A 99 24.02 -10.68 2.10
C ILE A 99 23.97 -12.18 1.81
N ALA A 100 24.12 -12.57 0.54
CA ALA A 100 24.20 -13.98 0.13
C ALA A 100 25.42 -14.72 0.72
N HIS A 101 26.42 -13.99 1.21
CA HIS A 101 27.65 -14.50 1.81
C HIS A 101 27.70 -14.31 3.33
N GLY A 102 26.57 -13.96 3.96
CA GLY A 102 26.44 -13.88 5.43
C GLY A 102 26.61 -12.48 6.02
N GLU A 103 26.59 -11.43 5.21
CA GLU A 103 26.53 -10.05 5.72
C GLU A 103 25.25 -9.86 6.55
N THR A 104 25.38 -9.30 7.75
CA THR A 104 24.25 -9.11 8.64
C THR A 104 23.36 -7.95 8.20
N VAL A 105 22.09 -7.97 8.63
CA VAL A 105 21.15 -6.85 8.39
C VAL A 105 21.73 -5.53 8.88
N ARG A 106 22.41 -5.53 10.04
CA ARG A 106 23.03 -4.35 10.62
C ARG A 106 24.17 -3.81 9.74
N GLU A 107 25.03 -4.69 9.23
CA GLU A 107 26.12 -4.29 8.31
C GLU A 107 25.56 -3.72 7.02
N THR A 108 24.68 -4.47 6.35
CA THR A 108 24.07 -4.02 5.09
C THR A 108 23.36 -2.68 5.27
N ALA A 109 22.53 -2.53 6.33
CA ALA A 109 21.81 -1.31 6.60
C ALA A 109 22.76 -0.11 6.78
N ASN A 110 23.86 -0.26 7.52
CA ASN A 110 24.84 0.81 7.67
C ASN A 110 25.61 1.07 6.35
N MET A 111 26.01 0.02 5.62
CA MET A 111 26.77 0.17 4.37
C MET A 111 25.97 0.89 3.27
N VAL A 112 24.65 0.66 3.18
CA VAL A 112 23.82 1.33 2.17
C VAL A 112 23.31 2.70 2.64
N SER A 113 23.22 2.94 3.94
CA SER A 113 22.58 4.12 4.53
C SER A 113 23.32 5.42 4.23
N PHE A 114 24.67 5.44 4.29
CA PHE A 114 25.42 6.67 4.01
C PHE A 114 25.43 7.03 2.51
N MET A 115 24.96 6.11 1.64
CA MET A 115 24.83 6.34 0.20
C MET A 115 23.41 6.74 -0.21
N ALA A 116 22.40 6.55 0.67
CA ALA A 116 21.01 6.69 0.31
C ALA A 116 20.30 7.80 1.07
N ASP A 117 19.35 8.48 0.41
CA ASP A 117 18.41 9.40 1.03
C ASP A 117 17.12 8.71 1.48
N VAL A 118 16.77 7.61 0.80
CA VAL A 118 15.59 6.79 1.09
C VAL A 118 15.85 5.32 0.76
N ILE A 119 15.31 4.44 1.58
CA ILE A 119 15.32 2.99 1.35
C ILE A 119 13.87 2.51 1.31
N GLY A 120 13.42 2.00 0.17
CA GLY A 120 12.12 1.39 0.02
C GLY A 120 12.22 -0.13 0.16
N ILE A 121 11.47 -0.73 1.08
CA ILE A 121 11.54 -2.18 1.34
C ILE A 121 10.20 -2.84 1.05
N ARG A 122 10.23 -3.96 0.32
CA ARG A 122 9.14 -4.91 0.18
C ARG A 122 9.58 -6.28 0.67
N ASP A 123 8.88 -6.81 1.69
CA ASP A 123 9.04 -8.14 2.23
C ASP A 123 7.69 -8.65 2.77
N ASP A 124 6.93 -9.37 1.95
CA ASP A 124 5.55 -9.75 2.24
C ASP A 124 5.29 -11.26 2.17
N MET A 125 6.33 -12.08 2.05
CA MET A 125 6.20 -13.52 1.86
C MET A 125 5.87 -14.30 3.14
N TYR A 126 6.42 -13.89 4.27
CA TYR A 126 6.38 -14.65 5.52
C TYR A 126 5.83 -13.80 6.66
N ILE A 127 4.68 -14.20 7.21
CA ILE A 127 4.02 -13.48 8.31
C ILE A 127 4.95 -13.38 9.53
N GLY A 128 5.00 -12.22 10.18
CA GLY A 128 5.91 -11.93 11.29
C GLY A 128 7.36 -11.63 10.90
N LYS A 129 7.73 -11.68 9.61
CA LYS A 129 9.12 -11.48 9.16
C LYS A 129 9.35 -10.13 8.48
N GLY A 130 8.48 -9.75 7.54
CA GLY A 130 8.71 -8.57 6.71
C GLY A 130 8.72 -7.27 7.49
N ASN A 131 7.69 -7.02 8.30
CA ASN A 131 7.64 -5.84 9.15
C ASN A 131 8.80 -5.83 10.17
N ALA A 132 9.12 -6.98 10.76
CA ALA A 132 10.25 -7.12 11.70
C ALA A 132 11.60 -6.81 11.02
N TYR A 133 11.79 -7.25 9.78
CA TYR A 133 12.99 -6.91 9.01
C TYR A 133 13.12 -5.40 8.76
N MET A 134 12.03 -4.74 8.38
CA MET A 134 12.02 -3.28 8.18
C MET A 134 12.40 -2.52 9.45
N HIS A 135 11.89 -2.95 10.60
CA HIS A 135 12.27 -2.38 11.89
C HIS A 135 13.74 -2.64 12.21
N ALA A 136 14.27 -3.84 11.96
CA ALA A 136 15.69 -4.14 12.17
C ALA A 136 16.60 -3.26 11.30
N VAL A 137 16.22 -3.00 10.04
CA VAL A 137 16.94 -2.04 9.17
C VAL A 137 16.88 -0.63 9.75
N ALA A 138 15.69 -0.18 10.16
CA ALA A 138 15.50 1.17 10.73
C ALA A 138 16.28 1.37 12.01
N ASP A 139 16.31 0.38 12.89
CA ASP A 139 17.04 0.45 14.16
C ASP A 139 18.55 0.51 13.92
N ALA A 140 19.07 -0.30 12.96
CA ALA A 140 20.47 -0.26 12.57
C ALA A 140 20.87 1.12 11.99
N VAL A 141 19.99 1.70 11.16
CA VAL A 141 20.19 3.04 10.58
C VAL A 141 20.13 4.13 11.67
N LYS A 142 19.20 4.03 12.64
CA LYS A 142 19.11 4.94 13.79
C LYS A 142 20.37 4.86 14.66
N GLU A 143 20.84 3.67 14.94
CA GLU A 143 22.06 3.42 15.70
C GLU A 143 23.27 4.04 14.99
N GLY A 144 23.47 3.75 13.69
CA GLY A 144 24.57 4.30 12.90
C GLY A 144 24.57 5.84 12.85
N ASN A 145 23.39 6.45 12.75
CA ASN A 145 23.28 7.91 12.80
C ASN A 145 23.63 8.47 14.18
N ARG A 146 23.11 7.87 15.26
CA ARG A 146 23.41 8.25 16.64
C ARG A 146 24.92 8.14 16.95
N ASP A 147 25.55 7.08 16.47
CA ASP A 147 26.96 6.79 16.75
C ASP A 147 27.92 7.53 15.80
N GLY A 148 27.40 8.39 14.92
CA GLY A 148 28.20 9.25 14.04
C GLY A 148 28.75 8.56 12.79
N VAL A 149 28.27 7.36 12.45
CA VAL A 149 28.59 6.69 11.18
C VAL A 149 27.92 7.41 10.01
N LEU A 150 26.71 7.96 10.25
CA LEU A 150 25.90 8.66 9.26
C LEU A 150 25.76 10.13 9.65
N GLU A 151 26.06 11.04 8.73
CA GLU A 151 25.79 12.47 8.91
C GLU A 151 24.30 12.80 8.78
N GLN A 152 23.60 12.06 7.93
CA GLN A 152 22.14 12.12 7.75
C GLN A 152 21.56 10.71 7.68
N ARG A 153 20.33 10.59 8.13
CA ARG A 153 19.61 9.33 8.15
C ARG A 153 18.75 9.17 6.89
N PRO A 154 18.84 8.07 6.11
CA PRO A 154 17.84 7.76 5.09
C PRO A 154 16.49 7.48 5.75
N THR A 155 15.41 7.73 5.02
CA THR A 155 14.07 7.34 5.43
C THR A 155 13.76 5.93 4.95
N ILE A 156 13.17 5.11 5.80
CA ILE A 156 12.66 3.79 5.41
C ILE A 156 11.18 3.93 5.03
N VAL A 157 10.82 3.43 3.85
CA VAL A 157 9.44 3.38 3.36
C VAL A 157 9.03 1.94 3.15
N ASN A 158 7.97 1.51 3.86
CA ASN A 158 7.33 0.22 3.64
C ASN A 158 6.60 0.23 2.28
N LEU A 159 7.18 -0.44 1.30
CA LEU A 159 6.57 -0.61 -0.02
C LEU A 159 5.48 -1.69 -0.03
N GLN A 160 5.62 -2.70 0.80
CA GLN A 160 4.68 -3.72 1.24
C GLN A 160 5.37 -4.61 2.26
N CYS A 161 4.75 -4.86 3.40
CA CYS A 161 5.17 -5.91 4.32
C CYS A 161 4.11 -7.01 4.40
N ASP A 162 4.37 -7.98 5.25
CA ASP A 162 3.49 -9.12 5.53
C ASP A 162 2.13 -8.72 6.12
N ILE A 163 2.07 -7.61 6.86
CA ILE A 163 0.85 -7.17 7.59
C ILE A 163 0.14 -5.95 6.98
N ASP A 164 0.85 -5.04 6.29
CA ASP A 164 0.26 -3.86 5.65
C ASP A 164 0.90 -3.55 4.29
N HIS A 165 0.15 -2.90 3.42
CA HIS A 165 0.63 -2.38 2.15
C HIS A 165 0.34 -0.87 2.03
N PRO A 166 1.00 -0.01 2.84
CA PRO A 166 0.62 1.40 2.98
C PRO A 166 0.61 2.15 1.65
N THR A 167 1.60 1.90 0.79
CA THR A 167 1.69 2.57 -0.52
C THR A 167 0.55 2.21 -1.47
N GLN A 168 -0.02 0.99 -1.37
CA GLN A 168 -1.17 0.59 -2.16
C GLN A 168 -2.45 1.15 -1.56
N ILE A 169 -2.68 0.88 -0.27
CA ILE A 169 -3.96 1.21 0.37
C ILE A 169 -4.18 2.73 0.40
N MET A 170 -3.14 3.51 0.63
CA MET A 170 -3.25 4.96 0.52
C MET A 170 -3.50 5.42 -0.93
N ALA A 171 -2.90 4.79 -1.93
CA ALA A 171 -3.18 5.10 -3.34
C ALA A 171 -4.63 4.76 -3.71
N ASP A 172 -5.16 3.64 -3.21
CA ASP A 172 -6.54 3.22 -3.42
C ASP A 172 -7.51 4.21 -2.75
N MET A 173 -7.24 4.61 -1.51
CA MET A 173 -8.06 5.59 -0.78
C MET A 173 -7.99 6.98 -1.40
N ASP A 174 -6.85 7.41 -1.92
CA ASP A 174 -6.72 8.67 -2.66
C ASP A 174 -7.57 8.66 -3.93
N HIS A 175 -7.57 7.54 -4.67
CA HIS A 175 -8.49 7.35 -5.79
C HIS A 175 -9.97 7.41 -5.35
N VAL A 176 -10.33 6.78 -4.22
CA VAL A 176 -11.69 6.81 -3.65
C VAL A 176 -12.08 8.24 -3.26
N ILE A 177 -11.20 8.99 -2.59
CA ILE A 177 -11.41 10.39 -2.21
C ILE A 177 -11.73 11.23 -3.46
N HIS A 178 -10.95 11.08 -4.52
CA HIS A 178 -11.19 11.78 -5.78
C HIS A 178 -12.46 11.33 -6.48
N HIS A 179 -12.82 10.05 -6.42
CA HIS A 179 -14.06 9.52 -7.02
C HIS A 179 -15.30 10.11 -6.37
N PHE A 180 -15.31 10.24 -5.04
CA PHE A 180 -16.44 10.78 -4.28
C PHE A 180 -16.37 12.30 -4.06
N GLY A 181 -15.33 12.97 -4.57
CA GLY A 181 -15.21 14.44 -4.56
C GLY A 181 -14.75 15.05 -3.24
N GLY A 182 -14.16 14.25 -2.32
CA GLY A 182 -13.58 14.73 -1.08
C GLY A 182 -13.65 13.71 0.06
N VAL A 183 -12.76 13.86 1.04
CA VAL A 183 -12.68 12.95 2.20
C VAL A 183 -13.95 13.03 3.08
N GLU A 184 -14.58 14.18 3.14
CA GLU A 184 -15.82 14.43 3.87
C GLU A 184 -16.99 13.60 3.33
N ASN A 185 -16.95 13.19 2.07
CA ASN A 185 -17.98 12.40 1.40
C ASN A 185 -17.83 10.88 1.62
N LEU A 186 -16.78 10.45 2.33
CA LEU A 186 -16.53 9.04 2.61
C LEU A 186 -17.31 8.50 3.81
N ARG A 187 -17.68 9.38 4.76
CA ARG A 187 -18.44 8.97 5.94
C ARG A 187 -19.75 8.26 5.55
N GLY A 188 -19.94 7.05 6.09
CA GLY A 188 -21.12 6.23 5.83
C GLY A 188 -21.12 5.54 4.45
N LYS A 189 -20.10 5.71 3.61
CA LYS A 189 -19.91 4.89 2.41
C LYS A 189 -19.57 3.47 2.80
N LYS A 190 -20.21 2.50 2.15
CA LYS A 190 -19.93 1.07 2.38
C LYS A 190 -18.87 0.57 1.41
N ILE A 191 -17.79 -0.02 1.94
CA ILE A 191 -16.81 -0.78 1.18
C ILE A 191 -16.92 -2.26 1.54
N ALA A 192 -17.15 -3.10 0.53
CA ALA A 192 -17.09 -4.55 0.64
C ALA A 192 -15.67 -5.03 0.31
N MET A 193 -14.87 -5.33 1.33
CA MET A 193 -13.58 -6.02 1.18
C MET A 193 -13.86 -7.52 1.27
N THR A 194 -13.76 -8.24 0.16
CA THR A 194 -14.11 -9.65 0.16
C THR A 194 -12.96 -10.52 -0.32
N TRP A 195 -12.83 -11.70 0.28
CA TRP A 195 -12.05 -12.74 -0.36
C TRP A 195 -12.64 -13.03 -1.75
N ALA A 196 -11.81 -13.47 -2.68
CA ALA A 196 -12.23 -13.92 -3.98
C ALA A 196 -11.31 -15.07 -4.44
N TYR A 197 -11.85 -16.00 -5.22
CA TYR A 197 -11.14 -17.18 -5.66
C TYR A 197 -9.92 -16.84 -6.51
N SER A 198 -8.83 -17.55 -6.28
CA SER A 198 -7.61 -17.49 -7.08
C SER A 198 -7.02 -18.87 -7.28
N PRO A 199 -6.47 -19.18 -8.45
CA PRO A 199 -5.66 -20.37 -8.66
C PRO A 199 -4.27 -20.30 -8.00
N SER A 200 -3.97 -19.24 -7.26
CA SER A 200 -2.75 -19.03 -6.48
C SER A 200 -3.04 -19.14 -4.99
N TYR A 201 -2.17 -19.79 -4.23
CA TYR A 201 -2.33 -19.99 -2.78
C TYR A 201 -1.67 -18.92 -1.92
N GLY A 202 -0.71 -18.19 -2.41
CA GLY A 202 0.24 -17.41 -1.60
C GLY A 202 0.03 -15.90 -1.65
N LYS A 203 -1.18 -15.41 -1.98
CA LYS A 203 -1.41 -13.96 -2.02
C LYS A 203 -1.40 -13.35 -0.61
N PRO A 204 -0.73 -12.18 -0.43
CA PRO A 204 -0.53 -11.60 0.90
C PRO A 204 -1.81 -11.08 1.54
N LEU A 205 -1.86 -11.13 2.88
CA LEU A 205 -2.90 -10.57 3.75
C LEU A 205 -2.85 -9.04 3.86
N SER A 206 -1.72 -8.42 3.54
CA SER A 206 -1.45 -7.00 3.78
C SER A 206 -2.46 -6.04 3.11
N VAL A 207 -3.09 -6.45 2.00
CA VAL A 207 -4.08 -5.61 1.31
C VAL A 207 -5.43 -5.59 2.06
N PRO A 208 -6.11 -6.72 2.35
CA PRO A 208 -7.34 -6.66 3.11
C PRO A 208 -7.14 -6.03 4.50
N GLN A 209 -6.04 -6.32 5.18
CA GLN A 209 -5.71 -5.73 6.48
C GLN A 209 -5.55 -4.21 6.39
N GLY A 210 -4.82 -3.72 5.40
CA GLY A 210 -4.67 -2.28 5.17
C GLY A 210 -6.00 -1.59 4.83
N VAL A 211 -6.90 -2.22 4.05
CA VAL A 211 -8.25 -1.69 3.79
C VAL A 211 -9.03 -1.56 5.09
N VAL A 212 -9.05 -2.60 5.92
CA VAL A 212 -9.73 -2.57 7.23
C VAL A 212 -9.14 -1.45 8.10
N GLY A 213 -7.82 -1.41 8.24
CA GLY A 213 -7.14 -0.44 9.10
C GLY A 213 -7.32 1.02 8.65
N LEU A 214 -7.41 1.29 7.35
CA LEU A 214 -7.49 2.67 6.85
C LEU A 214 -8.94 3.13 6.59
N ALA A 215 -9.79 2.34 5.91
CA ALA A 215 -11.14 2.77 5.55
C ALA A 215 -12.02 3.03 6.77
N THR A 216 -11.90 2.23 7.83
CA THR A 216 -12.63 2.45 9.10
C THR A 216 -12.33 3.81 9.74
N ARG A 217 -11.14 4.38 9.52
CA ARG A 217 -10.73 5.69 10.05
C ARG A 217 -11.37 6.87 9.33
N PHE A 218 -11.94 6.66 8.14
CA PHE A 218 -12.72 7.66 7.42
C PHE A 218 -14.21 7.64 7.75
N GLY A 219 -14.62 6.89 8.79
CA GLY A 219 -16.01 6.74 9.16
C GLY A 219 -16.83 5.97 8.12
N MET A 220 -16.17 5.13 7.31
CA MET A 220 -16.81 4.25 6.34
C MET A 220 -17.42 3.03 7.03
N GLU A 221 -18.37 2.37 6.37
CA GLU A 221 -18.82 1.04 6.71
C GLU A 221 -17.93 0.03 5.96
N VAL A 222 -17.16 -0.76 6.69
CA VAL A 222 -16.30 -1.81 6.12
C VAL A 222 -16.94 -3.17 6.37
N ALA A 223 -17.38 -3.84 5.32
CA ALA A 223 -17.86 -5.22 5.33
C ALA A 223 -16.75 -6.14 4.84
N LEU A 224 -16.11 -6.86 5.77
CA LEU A 224 -15.11 -7.88 5.46
C LEU A 224 -15.81 -9.21 5.27
N ALA A 225 -15.67 -9.84 4.09
CA ALA A 225 -16.28 -11.15 3.85
C ALA A 225 -15.24 -12.15 3.31
N HIS A 226 -15.29 -13.36 3.86
CA HIS A 226 -14.42 -14.46 3.45
C HIS A 226 -15.05 -15.82 3.81
N PRO A 227 -14.66 -16.90 3.13
CA PRO A 227 -15.02 -18.26 3.56
C PRO A 227 -14.44 -18.54 4.96
N GLU A 228 -15.02 -19.52 5.64
CA GLU A 228 -14.46 -20.05 6.90
C GLU A 228 -13.01 -20.51 6.67
N GLY A 229 -12.13 -20.18 7.61
CA GLY A 229 -10.71 -20.50 7.55
C GLY A 229 -9.85 -19.46 6.80
N TYR A 230 -10.44 -18.39 6.25
CA TYR A 230 -9.71 -17.29 5.59
C TYR A 230 -9.70 -16.00 6.40
N GLU A 231 -9.77 -16.11 7.71
CA GLU A 231 -9.68 -14.97 8.63
C GLU A 231 -8.36 -14.20 8.40
N ILE A 232 -8.43 -12.89 8.60
CA ILE A 232 -7.25 -12.03 8.71
C ILE A 232 -6.70 -12.06 10.15
N MET A 233 -5.68 -11.28 10.45
CA MET A 233 -5.15 -11.18 11.81
C MET A 233 -6.22 -10.61 12.77
N GLU A 234 -6.41 -11.26 13.93
CA GLU A 234 -7.39 -10.87 14.95
C GLU A 234 -7.15 -9.42 15.44
N ASP A 235 -5.88 -9.03 15.60
CA ASP A 235 -5.51 -7.66 15.99
C ASP A 235 -5.98 -6.62 14.97
N VAL A 236 -6.00 -6.95 13.68
CA VAL A 236 -6.48 -6.05 12.63
C VAL A 236 -8.00 -5.95 12.63
N GLU A 237 -8.72 -7.05 12.88
CA GLU A 237 -10.17 -6.99 13.07
C GLU A 237 -10.55 -6.16 14.30
N LYS A 238 -9.82 -6.33 15.41
CA LYS A 238 -9.98 -5.53 16.62
C LYS A 238 -9.75 -4.05 16.32
N LEU A 239 -8.65 -3.73 15.61
CA LEU A 239 -8.35 -2.37 15.15
C LEU A 239 -9.51 -1.81 14.29
N GLY A 240 -10.06 -2.61 13.38
CA GLY A 240 -11.22 -2.22 12.56
C GLY A 240 -12.44 -1.85 13.39
N ARG A 241 -12.77 -2.63 14.43
CA ARG A 241 -13.86 -2.36 15.38
C ARG A 241 -13.61 -1.07 16.19
N GLU A 242 -12.40 -0.91 16.71
CA GLU A 242 -12.00 0.28 17.49
C GLU A 242 -12.06 1.55 16.65
N ASN A 243 -11.51 1.51 15.43
CA ASN A 243 -11.57 2.64 14.50
C ASN A 243 -13.01 2.98 14.10
N ALA A 244 -13.84 1.98 13.78
CA ALA A 244 -15.23 2.19 13.43
C ALA A 244 -15.98 2.91 14.57
N ALA A 245 -15.77 2.50 15.82
CA ALA A 245 -16.35 3.15 16.99
C ALA A 245 -15.82 4.60 17.17
N ALA A 246 -14.51 4.81 17.02
CA ALA A 246 -13.87 6.11 17.24
C ALA A 246 -14.22 7.14 16.16
N TYR A 247 -14.35 6.71 14.90
CA TYR A 247 -14.56 7.61 13.75
C TYR A 247 -16.01 7.62 13.24
N GLY A 248 -16.92 6.88 13.89
CA GLY A 248 -18.36 6.89 13.57
C GLY A 248 -18.70 6.14 12.28
N GLY A 249 -17.92 5.11 11.97
CA GLY A 249 -18.16 4.14 10.89
C GLY A 249 -18.77 2.85 11.42
N LYS A 250 -18.66 1.79 10.60
CA LYS A 250 -19.05 0.42 11.00
C LYS A 250 -18.00 -0.56 10.50
N PHE A 251 -17.83 -1.67 11.24
CA PHE A 251 -17.06 -2.81 10.81
C PHE A 251 -17.84 -4.09 11.06
N SER A 252 -17.93 -4.93 10.04
CA SER A 252 -18.62 -6.23 10.12
C SER A 252 -17.86 -7.31 9.37
N THR A 253 -18.02 -8.56 9.81
CA THR A 253 -17.50 -9.74 9.13
C THR A 253 -18.65 -10.61 8.68
N SER A 254 -18.54 -11.28 7.54
CA SER A 254 -19.55 -12.19 6.99
C SER A 254 -18.88 -13.36 6.26
N ALA A 255 -19.57 -14.50 6.19
CA ALA A 255 -19.19 -15.62 5.35
C ALA A 255 -19.92 -15.61 3.98
N SER A 256 -20.50 -14.46 3.60
CA SER A 256 -21.22 -14.28 2.33
C SER A 256 -20.72 -13.04 1.59
N MET A 257 -20.28 -13.27 0.35
CA MET A 257 -19.93 -12.19 -0.58
C MET A 257 -21.16 -11.36 -0.96
N GLU A 258 -22.32 -11.99 -1.07
CA GLU A 258 -23.60 -11.34 -1.39
C GLU A 258 -24.00 -10.34 -0.31
N GLU A 259 -23.89 -10.72 0.97
CA GLU A 259 -24.20 -9.83 2.10
C GLU A 259 -23.26 -8.61 2.12
N ALA A 260 -21.98 -8.84 1.85
CA ALA A 260 -21.00 -7.75 1.80
C ALA A 260 -21.29 -6.79 0.64
N PHE A 261 -21.61 -7.32 -0.54
CA PHE A 261 -21.89 -6.53 -1.75
C PHE A 261 -23.21 -5.78 -1.68
N ALA A 262 -24.22 -6.30 -0.99
CA ALA A 262 -25.55 -5.69 -0.93
C ALA A 262 -25.48 -4.21 -0.50
N GLY A 263 -25.85 -3.30 -1.41
CA GLY A 263 -25.85 -1.85 -1.19
C GLY A 263 -24.45 -1.21 -1.02
N ALA A 264 -23.36 -1.90 -1.33
CA ALA A 264 -22.01 -1.36 -1.24
C ALA A 264 -21.79 -0.20 -2.24
N ASP A 265 -21.15 0.88 -1.80
CA ASP A 265 -20.68 1.97 -2.66
C ASP A 265 -19.38 1.59 -3.37
N ILE A 266 -18.58 0.71 -2.76
CA ILE A 266 -17.27 0.25 -3.24
C ILE A 266 -17.16 -1.25 -3.03
N VAL A 267 -16.58 -1.97 -3.98
CA VAL A 267 -16.25 -3.38 -3.86
C VAL A 267 -14.77 -3.62 -4.13
N TYR A 268 -14.13 -4.45 -3.30
CA TYR A 268 -12.72 -4.81 -3.42
C TYR A 268 -12.56 -6.33 -3.25
N PRO A 269 -12.95 -7.12 -4.27
CA PRO A 269 -12.75 -8.57 -4.26
C PRO A 269 -11.28 -8.89 -4.51
N LYS A 270 -10.65 -9.66 -3.62
CA LYS A 270 -9.24 -10.03 -3.74
C LYS A 270 -8.95 -11.31 -2.97
N SER A 271 -8.19 -12.20 -3.56
CA SER A 271 -7.70 -13.40 -2.88
C SER A 271 -6.60 -13.08 -1.87
N TRP A 272 -6.59 -13.79 -0.76
CA TRP A 272 -5.47 -13.86 0.18
C TRP A 272 -5.37 -15.24 0.80
N ALA A 273 -4.19 -15.60 1.29
CA ALA A 273 -3.98 -16.85 1.99
C ALA A 273 -4.51 -16.74 3.44
N PRO A 274 -5.05 -17.84 4.01
CA PRO A 274 -5.45 -17.87 5.40
C PRO A 274 -4.31 -17.48 6.35
N PHE A 275 -4.60 -16.66 7.37
CA PHE A 275 -3.58 -16.21 8.32
C PHE A 275 -2.83 -17.38 8.98
N ARG A 276 -3.57 -18.38 9.48
CA ARG A 276 -2.97 -19.57 10.11
C ARG A 276 -2.09 -20.39 9.15
N ALA A 277 -2.47 -20.45 7.89
CA ALA A 277 -1.67 -21.12 6.87
C ALA A 277 -0.36 -20.36 6.60
N MET A 278 -0.40 -19.02 6.66
CA MET A 278 0.80 -18.19 6.53
C MET A 278 1.72 -18.31 7.74
N GLU A 279 1.18 -18.45 8.96
CA GLU A 279 1.98 -18.78 10.16
C GLU A 279 2.71 -20.13 9.99
N ARG A 280 1.97 -21.17 9.59
CA ARG A 280 2.55 -22.52 9.32
C ARG A 280 3.61 -22.45 8.22
N ARG A 281 3.39 -21.67 7.16
CA ARG A 281 4.39 -21.45 6.10
C ARG A 281 5.66 -20.83 6.64
N THR A 282 5.54 -19.82 7.52
CA THR A 282 6.69 -19.16 8.16
C THR A 282 7.47 -20.12 9.05
N GLU A 283 6.79 -20.98 9.80
CA GLU A 283 7.41 -22.01 10.64
C GLU A 283 8.17 -23.05 9.80
N LEU A 284 7.54 -23.59 8.76
CA LEU A 284 8.16 -24.53 7.83
C LEU A 284 9.42 -23.91 7.17
N TYR A 285 9.34 -22.65 6.75
CA TYR A 285 10.48 -21.94 6.19
C TYR A 285 11.62 -21.78 7.20
N GLY A 286 11.29 -21.42 8.44
CA GLY A 286 12.27 -21.27 9.53
C GLY A 286 13.00 -22.57 9.87
N ASN A 287 12.35 -23.70 9.64
CA ASN A 287 12.91 -25.04 9.81
C ASN A 287 13.59 -25.60 8.54
N ASN A 288 13.66 -24.83 7.46
CA ASN A 288 14.13 -25.26 6.14
C ASN A 288 13.35 -26.49 5.57
N ASP A 289 12.09 -26.65 5.97
CA ASP A 289 11.22 -27.73 5.49
C ASP A 289 10.52 -27.30 4.17
N PHE A 290 11.25 -27.32 3.09
CA PHE A 290 10.75 -26.96 1.77
C PHE A 290 9.75 -27.98 1.20
N ASP A 291 9.81 -29.24 1.63
CA ASP A 291 8.82 -30.25 1.22
C ASP A 291 7.51 -30.08 1.97
N GLY A 292 7.55 -29.68 3.25
CA GLY A 292 6.39 -29.26 4.01
C GLY A 292 5.72 -28.02 3.39
N ILE A 293 6.49 -27.04 2.86
CA ILE A 293 5.95 -25.87 2.14
C ILE A 293 5.21 -26.32 0.88
N LYS A 294 5.76 -27.24 0.08
CA LYS A 294 5.09 -27.77 -1.12
C LYS A 294 3.81 -28.54 -0.79
N ALA A 295 3.82 -29.30 0.33
CA ALA A 295 2.64 -30.00 0.79
C ALA A 295 1.54 -29.03 1.23
N LEU A 296 1.89 -27.98 1.96
CA LEU A 296 0.99 -26.88 2.35
C LEU A 296 0.41 -26.16 1.13
N GLU A 297 1.25 -25.86 0.13
CA GLU A 297 0.78 -25.29 -1.14
C GLU A 297 -0.32 -26.11 -1.78
N LYS A 298 -0.11 -27.43 -1.89
CA LYS A 298 -1.11 -28.34 -2.46
C LYS A 298 -2.40 -28.38 -1.64
N GLU A 299 -2.29 -28.38 -0.31
CA GLU A 299 -3.43 -28.30 0.61
C GLU A 299 -4.25 -27.02 0.36
N LEU A 300 -3.58 -25.86 0.33
CA LEU A 300 -4.23 -24.57 0.14
C LEU A 300 -4.84 -24.39 -1.25
N LEU A 301 -4.21 -24.92 -2.30
CA LEU A 301 -4.80 -24.93 -3.65
C LEU A 301 -6.09 -25.76 -3.69
N ALA A 302 -6.13 -26.89 -3.00
CA ALA A 302 -7.34 -27.70 -2.89
C ALA A 302 -8.43 -26.97 -2.08
N GLN A 303 -8.07 -26.30 -0.98
CA GLN A 303 -8.97 -25.48 -0.18
C GLN A 303 -9.55 -24.32 -1.01
N ASN A 304 -8.71 -23.54 -1.71
CA ASN A 304 -9.18 -22.49 -2.62
C ASN A 304 -10.16 -23.06 -3.65
N GLY A 305 -9.87 -24.25 -4.21
CA GLY A 305 -10.69 -24.90 -5.21
C GLY A 305 -12.10 -25.26 -4.77
N SER A 306 -12.39 -25.29 -3.46
CA SER A 306 -13.74 -25.50 -2.91
C SER A 306 -14.59 -24.22 -2.86
N HIS A 307 -14.00 -23.05 -3.15
CA HIS A 307 -14.64 -21.73 -3.07
C HIS A 307 -14.61 -20.97 -4.40
N LYS A 308 -14.75 -21.66 -5.52
CA LYS A 308 -14.75 -21.05 -6.86
C LYS A 308 -15.96 -20.17 -7.15
N ASP A 309 -17.00 -20.30 -6.36
CA ASP A 309 -18.20 -19.46 -6.34
C ASP A 309 -17.92 -18.04 -5.78
N TRP A 310 -16.81 -17.84 -5.10
CA TRP A 310 -16.37 -16.52 -4.63
C TRP A 310 -15.72 -15.71 -5.77
N GLU A 311 -16.54 -15.35 -6.75
CA GLU A 311 -16.16 -14.52 -7.89
C GLU A 311 -17.00 -13.24 -7.92
N CYS A 312 -16.36 -12.11 -8.19
CA CYS A 312 -17.06 -10.85 -8.47
C CYS A 312 -17.74 -10.94 -9.85
N SER A 313 -18.98 -11.41 -9.87
CA SER A 313 -19.79 -11.60 -11.08
C SER A 313 -20.60 -10.33 -11.44
N GLU A 314 -21.15 -10.29 -12.66
CA GLU A 314 -22.06 -9.20 -13.06
C GLU A 314 -23.36 -9.19 -12.25
N ASP A 315 -23.88 -10.36 -11.86
CA ASP A 315 -25.09 -10.45 -11.05
C ASP A 315 -24.85 -9.95 -9.64
N LEU A 316 -23.70 -10.27 -9.06
CA LEU A 316 -23.28 -9.76 -7.76
C LEU A 316 -23.10 -8.23 -7.79
N MET A 317 -22.51 -7.69 -8.85
CA MET A 317 -22.39 -6.23 -9.02
C MET A 317 -23.75 -5.50 -9.09
N LYS A 318 -24.80 -6.15 -9.58
CA LYS A 318 -26.17 -5.58 -9.61
C LYS A 318 -26.76 -5.38 -8.19
N THR A 319 -26.30 -6.13 -7.18
CA THR A 319 -26.77 -6.01 -5.79
C THR A 319 -26.16 -4.83 -5.04
N THR A 320 -25.08 -4.25 -5.58
CA THR A 320 -24.44 -3.08 -5.02
C THR A 320 -25.33 -1.85 -5.13
N LYS A 321 -24.92 -0.74 -4.52
CA LYS A 321 -25.69 0.49 -4.55
C LYS A 321 -25.92 0.95 -5.99
N ASP A 322 -27.19 1.01 -6.39
CA ASP A 322 -27.63 1.36 -7.76
C ASP A 322 -27.02 0.45 -8.86
N GLY A 323 -26.44 -0.70 -8.51
CA GLY A 323 -25.70 -1.58 -9.41
C GLY A 323 -24.41 -0.95 -9.97
N LYS A 324 -23.85 0.08 -9.29
CA LYS A 324 -22.77 0.94 -9.80
C LYS A 324 -21.63 1.16 -8.81
N ALA A 325 -21.42 0.23 -7.85
CA ALA A 325 -20.30 0.35 -6.93
C ALA A 325 -18.97 0.53 -7.68
N LEU A 326 -18.10 1.37 -7.11
CA LEU A 326 -16.72 1.49 -7.60
C LEU A 326 -15.99 0.17 -7.35
N TYR A 327 -15.51 -0.47 -8.42
CA TYR A 327 -14.70 -1.68 -8.32
C TYR A 327 -13.23 -1.30 -8.14
N LEU A 328 -12.59 -1.81 -7.10
CA LEU A 328 -11.17 -1.65 -6.81
C LEU A 328 -10.44 -2.99 -6.88
N HIS A 329 -9.17 -2.94 -7.24
CA HIS A 329 -8.25 -4.07 -7.14
C HIS A 329 -6.80 -3.58 -7.13
N CYS A 330 -5.94 -4.19 -6.31
CA CYS A 330 -4.51 -3.84 -6.26
C CYS A 330 -3.69 -4.35 -7.45
N LEU A 331 -4.29 -5.19 -8.31
CA LEU A 331 -3.66 -5.82 -9.48
C LEU A 331 -2.37 -6.64 -9.14
N PRO A 332 -2.04 -7.71 -9.89
CA PRO A 332 -2.84 -8.27 -10.96
C PRO A 332 -4.12 -8.92 -10.42
N ALA A 333 -5.20 -8.86 -11.18
CA ALA A 333 -6.40 -9.63 -10.89
C ALA A 333 -6.36 -10.97 -11.66
N ASP A 334 -6.87 -12.01 -11.02
CA ASP A 334 -7.19 -13.26 -11.71
C ASP A 334 -8.56 -13.10 -12.37
N ILE A 335 -8.56 -12.93 -13.68
CA ILE A 335 -9.75 -12.62 -14.46
C ILE A 335 -10.25 -13.90 -15.13
N SER A 336 -11.46 -14.32 -14.75
CA SER A 336 -12.08 -15.52 -15.30
C SER A 336 -12.20 -15.47 -16.82
N SER A 337 -11.88 -16.58 -17.47
CA SER A 337 -11.90 -16.75 -18.93
C SER A 337 -10.93 -15.84 -19.71
N LEU A 338 -10.05 -15.10 -19.02
CA LEU A 338 -9.04 -14.22 -19.65
C LEU A 338 -7.63 -14.57 -19.18
N SER A 339 -7.31 -14.39 -17.90
CA SER A 339 -5.98 -14.71 -17.34
C SER A 339 -5.94 -16.09 -16.68
N CYS A 340 -7.09 -16.64 -16.33
CA CYS A 340 -7.28 -17.98 -15.76
C CYS A 340 -8.65 -18.53 -16.16
N LYS A 341 -8.90 -19.80 -15.84
CA LYS A 341 -10.20 -20.41 -16.14
C LYS A 341 -11.31 -19.85 -15.24
N GLU A 342 -11.04 -19.78 -13.94
CA GLU A 342 -11.88 -19.24 -12.88
C GLU A 342 -11.00 -18.36 -12.00
N GLY A 343 -11.50 -17.19 -11.55
CA GLY A 343 -10.68 -16.19 -10.86
C GLY A 343 -11.48 -15.27 -9.95
N GLU A 344 -10.82 -14.17 -9.56
CA GLU A 344 -11.35 -13.18 -8.61
C GLU A 344 -12.54 -12.39 -9.18
N VAL A 345 -12.60 -12.24 -10.50
CA VAL A 345 -13.56 -11.36 -11.18
C VAL A 345 -13.91 -11.86 -12.57
N ALA A 346 -15.17 -11.74 -12.94
CA ALA A 346 -15.62 -12.01 -14.30
C ALA A 346 -15.07 -10.98 -15.29
N ALA A 347 -14.67 -11.42 -16.50
CA ALA A 347 -14.08 -10.58 -17.53
C ALA A 347 -14.94 -9.35 -17.88
N PRO A 348 -16.29 -9.42 -18.04
CA PRO A 348 -17.11 -8.25 -18.33
C PRO A 348 -17.10 -7.20 -17.22
N VAL A 349 -17.02 -7.61 -15.94
CA VAL A 349 -16.89 -6.69 -14.80
C VAL A 349 -15.54 -6.01 -14.86
N PHE A 350 -14.44 -6.75 -15.00
CA PHE A 350 -13.11 -6.18 -15.10
C PHE A 350 -13.01 -5.17 -16.26
N ASP A 351 -13.50 -5.52 -17.43
CA ASP A 351 -13.41 -4.64 -18.61
C ASP A 351 -14.20 -3.34 -18.41
N ARG A 352 -15.37 -3.40 -17.78
CA ARG A 352 -16.17 -2.22 -17.42
C ARG A 352 -15.41 -1.22 -16.57
N TYR A 353 -14.62 -1.69 -15.60
CA TYR A 353 -13.88 -0.85 -14.65
C TYR A 353 -12.41 -0.65 -15.00
N ARG A 354 -11.93 -1.23 -16.09
CA ARG A 354 -10.51 -1.21 -16.51
C ARG A 354 -9.88 0.18 -16.45
N VAL A 355 -10.54 1.20 -17.00
CA VAL A 355 -10.00 2.57 -17.03
C VAL A 355 -9.89 3.14 -15.61
N SER A 356 -10.91 2.94 -14.76
CA SER A 356 -10.90 3.37 -13.38
C SER A 356 -9.80 2.67 -12.58
N LEU A 357 -9.60 1.36 -12.78
CA LEU A 357 -8.54 0.58 -12.14
C LEU A 357 -7.13 1.06 -12.51
N TYR A 358 -6.89 1.35 -13.78
CA TYR A 358 -5.59 1.87 -14.19
C TYR A 358 -5.35 3.28 -13.66
N LYS A 359 -6.41 4.08 -13.54
CA LYS A 359 -6.34 5.38 -12.87
C LYS A 359 -6.02 5.21 -11.37
N GLN A 360 -6.67 4.28 -10.66
CA GLN A 360 -6.35 3.90 -9.27
C GLN A 360 -4.86 3.59 -9.12
N ALA A 361 -4.31 2.73 -9.97
CA ALA A 361 -2.91 2.35 -9.94
C ALA A 361 -1.96 3.55 -10.15
N SER A 362 -2.39 4.60 -10.85
CA SER A 362 -1.57 5.78 -11.15
C SER A 362 -1.30 6.70 -9.95
N TYR A 363 -2.00 6.54 -8.83
CA TYR A 363 -1.79 7.33 -7.61
C TYR A 363 -0.55 6.90 -6.82
N LYS A 364 -0.18 5.61 -6.89
CA LYS A 364 0.89 5.03 -6.07
C LYS A 364 2.24 5.77 -6.12
N PRO A 365 2.77 6.20 -7.28
CA PRO A 365 4.02 6.95 -7.31
C PRO A 365 3.96 8.27 -6.53
N TYR A 366 2.80 8.94 -6.53
CA TYR A 366 2.63 10.21 -5.82
C TYR A 366 2.52 10.00 -4.32
N ILE A 367 1.85 8.95 -3.86
CA ILE A 367 1.80 8.55 -2.46
C ILE A 367 3.21 8.25 -1.93
N ILE A 368 4.00 7.46 -2.66
CA ILE A 368 5.39 7.16 -2.26
C ILE A 368 6.22 8.45 -2.24
N ALA A 369 6.08 9.31 -3.26
CA ALA A 369 6.78 10.58 -3.30
C ALA A 369 6.39 11.49 -2.13
N ALA A 370 5.12 11.53 -1.74
CA ALA A 370 4.64 12.30 -0.59
C ALA A 370 5.19 11.78 0.74
N MET A 371 5.25 10.45 0.93
CA MET A 371 5.89 9.85 2.11
C MET A 371 7.35 10.28 2.23
N ILE A 372 8.12 10.19 1.14
CA ILE A 372 9.52 10.63 1.08
C ILE A 372 9.62 12.15 1.36
N PHE A 373 8.78 12.96 0.71
CA PHE A 373 8.80 14.40 0.82
C PHE A 373 8.56 14.86 2.27
N LEU A 374 7.54 14.32 2.92
CA LEU A 374 7.17 14.68 4.29
C LEU A 374 8.18 14.20 5.34
N SER A 375 8.86 13.08 5.10
CA SER A 375 9.89 12.59 5.99
C SER A 375 11.23 13.37 5.86
N LYS A 376 11.52 13.90 4.69
CA LYS A 376 12.80 14.57 4.41
C LYS A 376 12.75 16.09 4.58
N PHE A 377 11.58 16.72 4.52
CA PHE A 377 11.47 18.18 4.55
C PHE A 377 10.54 18.67 5.65
N ARG A 378 11.09 19.49 6.55
CA ARG A 378 10.37 20.04 7.73
C ARG A 378 9.26 21.03 7.35
N GLU A 379 9.45 21.77 6.26
CA GLU A 379 8.55 22.86 5.82
C GLU A 379 8.03 22.56 4.39
N PRO A 380 7.23 21.52 4.21
CA PRO A 380 6.75 21.10 2.89
C PRO A 380 5.94 22.20 2.18
N GLN A 381 5.18 23.02 2.91
CA GLN A 381 4.41 24.14 2.36
C GLN A 381 5.29 25.17 1.65
N LYS A 382 6.42 25.53 2.27
CA LYS A 382 7.40 26.47 1.67
C LYS A 382 7.98 25.88 0.39
N LEU A 383 8.37 24.61 0.42
CA LEU A 383 8.96 23.96 -0.75
C LEU A 383 7.98 23.85 -1.91
N LEU A 384 6.72 23.47 -1.66
CA LEU A 384 5.68 23.41 -2.69
C LEU A 384 5.46 24.78 -3.31
N SER A 385 5.34 25.84 -2.51
CA SER A 385 5.21 27.21 -2.98
C SER A 385 6.43 27.67 -3.79
N GLU A 386 7.64 27.27 -3.37
CA GLU A 386 8.87 27.60 -4.08
C GLU A 386 9.00 26.88 -5.42
N LEU A 387 8.59 25.60 -5.51
CA LEU A 387 8.56 24.86 -6.77
C LEU A 387 7.65 25.54 -7.79
N GLU A 388 6.44 25.94 -7.38
CA GLU A 388 5.53 26.71 -8.23
C GLU A 388 6.12 28.05 -8.64
N ARG A 389 6.68 28.82 -7.69
CA ARG A 389 7.28 30.13 -7.94
C ARG A 389 8.46 30.05 -8.92
N LYS A 390 9.30 29.02 -8.78
CA LYS A 390 10.42 28.77 -9.72
C LYS A 390 9.93 28.36 -11.10
N ASN A 391 8.79 27.76 -11.21
CA ASN A 391 8.11 27.35 -12.44
C ASN A 391 9.05 26.71 -13.49
N ARG A 392 9.96 25.85 -13.02
CA ARG A 392 10.86 25.14 -13.93
C ARG A 392 10.09 24.08 -14.70
N ALA A 393 10.16 24.12 -16.02
CA ALA A 393 9.54 23.11 -16.85
C ALA A 393 10.10 21.71 -16.51
N ARG A 394 9.19 20.74 -16.35
CA ARG A 394 9.55 19.33 -16.16
C ARG A 394 10.07 18.71 -17.45
N ALA A 395 9.47 19.06 -18.56
CA ALA A 395 9.84 18.58 -19.90
C ALA A 395 9.69 19.72 -20.92
N ALA A 396 10.51 19.67 -21.97
CA ALA A 396 10.27 20.50 -23.14
C ALA A 396 8.91 20.13 -23.75
N LEU A 397 8.12 21.13 -24.12
CA LEU A 397 6.83 20.96 -24.79
C LEU A 397 7.03 21.15 -26.29
#